data_8fe7972b82a789998dfe0213c75dee7d
#
_entry.id   8fe7972b82a789998dfe0213c75dee7d
#
_cell.length_a   1.000
_cell.length_b   1.000
_cell.length_c   1.000
_cell.angle_alpha   90.00
_cell.angle_beta   90.00
_cell.angle_gamma   90.00
#
_symmetry.space_group_name_H-M   'P 1'
#
loop_
_entity.id
_entity.type
_entity.pdbx_description
1 polymer ?
#
loop_
_entity_poly.entity_id
_entity_poly.type
_entity_poly.pdbx_seq_one_letter_code
_entity_poly.pdbx_strand_id
1 'polypeptide(L)'
;MKTFPVGLVVEDRPCLVVGGDREAFDKTRRLLAAGARVTVLSPAVIPALEAVISGAGGHARWEARELVEADLDRRPFLVMCSVRDEALCARLHARSLSDGFLLCTIDQPRWCSFTNLAVADVGEVVVALGSGGSAPGLLRRLRDDLVAGLGGSFPSFTRYVGDVRAKASPEGRRDAVAEAISGLRLEITVHLPSQWRERWKALSPAGYESGVHSLPQVHDEPDGG
;
A
#
# COMPACT_ATOMS: atom_id res chain seq x y z
N MET A 1 -13.97 -2.94 5.76
CA MET A 1 -13.04 -2.93 6.92
C MET A 1 -12.64 -1.49 7.20
N LYS A 2 -12.68 -1.02 8.45
CA LYS A 2 -12.17 0.33 8.80
C LYS A 2 -10.67 0.23 9.02
N THR A 3 -9.89 1.11 8.38
CA THR A 3 -8.42 1.11 8.47
C THR A 3 -7.91 2.50 8.82
N PHE A 4 -6.80 2.56 9.54
CA PHE A 4 -6.06 3.78 9.79
C PHE A 4 -4.85 3.80 8.83
N PRO A 5 -4.72 4.79 7.93
CA PRO A 5 -3.63 4.84 6.96
C PRO A 5 -2.32 5.25 7.63
N VAL A 6 -1.27 4.46 7.41
CA VAL A 6 0.07 4.72 7.91
C VAL A 6 1.13 4.35 6.87
N GLY A 7 2.26 5.04 6.89
CA GLY A 7 3.49 4.60 6.27
C GLY A 7 4.29 3.74 7.25
N LEU A 8 4.55 2.49 6.89
CA LEU A 8 5.24 1.54 7.75
C LEU A 8 6.75 1.58 7.49
N VAL A 9 7.54 1.88 8.51
CA VAL A 9 9.01 1.82 8.42
C VAL A 9 9.47 0.39 8.63
N VAL A 10 9.94 -0.23 7.55
CA VAL A 10 10.40 -1.63 7.54
C VAL A 10 11.91 -1.78 7.29
N GLU A 11 12.62 -0.66 7.15
CA GLU A 11 14.07 -0.66 6.95
C GLU A 11 14.77 -1.48 8.04
N ASP A 12 15.63 -2.41 7.63
CA ASP A 12 16.33 -3.36 8.48
C ASP A 12 15.44 -4.27 9.36
N ARG A 13 14.13 -4.23 9.21
CA ARG A 13 13.22 -5.09 9.98
C ARG A 13 13.11 -6.49 9.38
N PRO A 14 13.05 -7.54 10.21
CA PRO A 14 12.85 -8.91 9.76
C PRO A 14 11.43 -9.11 9.28
N CYS A 15 11.26 -9.46 8.01
CA CYS A 15 9.97 -9.74 7.39
C CYS A 15 9.94 -11.17 6.85
N LEU A 16 8.84 -11.88 7.05
CA LEU A 16 8.61 -13.19 6.45
C LEU A 16 7.63 -13.09 5.29
N VAL A 17 7.93 -13.82 4.22
CA VAL A 17 7.00 -14.06 3.11
C VAL A 17 6.79 -15.56 3.01
N VAL A 18 5.55 -16.00 3.23
CA VAL A 18 5.15 -17.41 3.17
C VAL A 18 4.45 -17.66 1.85
N GLY A 19 5.09 -18.48 0.99
CA GLY A 19 4.67 -18.78 -0.37
C GLY A 19 5.73 -18.39 -1.41
N GLY A 20 5.56 -18.91 -2.63
CA GLY A 20 6.54 -18.78 -3.71
C GLY A 20 5.96 -18.33 -5.06
N ASP A 21 4.73 -17.85 -5.07
CA ASP A 21 3.95 -17.47 -6.23
C ASP A 21 4.16 -15.99 -6.66
N ARG A 22 3.36 -15.54 -7.60
CA ARG A 22 3.40 -14.16 -8.10
C ARG A 22 3.13 -13.13 -7.00
N GLU A 23 2.22 -13.43 -6.07
CA GLU A 23 1.92 -12.54 -4.95
C GLU A 23 3.11 -12.43 -3.99
N ALA A 24 3.74 -13.56 -3.66
CA ALA A 24 4.96 -13.59 -2.86
C ALA A 24 6.09 -12.76 -3.51
N PHE A 25 6.25 -12.86 -4.85
CA PHE A 25 7.17 -12.02 -5.60
C PHE A 25 6.89 -10.53 -5.43
N ASP A 26 5.64 -10.10 -5.64
CA ASP A 26 5.28 -8.68 -5.55
C ASP A 26 5.49 -8.12 -4.13
N LYS A 27 5.19 -8.93 -3.09
CA LYS A 27 5.43 -8.53 -1.69
C LYS A 27 6.92 -8.48 -1.37
N THR A 28 7.68 -9.49 -1.74
CA THR A 28 9.14 -9.53 -1.53
C THR A 28 9.83 -8.33 -2.17
N ARG A 29 9.53 -8.04 -3.43
CA ARG A 29 10.11 -6.91 -4.15
C ARG A 29 9.83 -5.57 -3.45
N ARG A 30 8.59 -5.35 -2.98
CA ARG A 30 8.20 -4.12 -2.29
C ARG A 30 8.85 -3.98 -0.92
N LEU A 31 8.93 -5.05 -0.17
CA LEU A 31 9.60 -5.06 1.13
C LEU A 31 11.10 -4.77 0.98
N LEU A 32 11.75 -5.36 -0.01
CA LEU A 32 13.16 -5.10 -0.32
C LEU A 32 13.40 -3.66 -0.77
N ALA A 33 12.53 -3.11 -1.62
CA ALA A 33 12.59 -1.72 -2.04
C ALA A 33 12.44 -0.73 -0.86
N ALA A 34 11.74 -1.15 0.21
CA ALA A 34 11.62 -0.41 1.46
C ALA A 34 12.71 -0.74 2.50
N GLY A 35 13.77 -1.46 2.12
CA GLY A 35 14.93 -1.76 2.98
C GLY A 35 14.73 -2.89 3.98
N ALA A 36 13.66 -3.69 3.88
CA ALA A 36 13.41 -4.80 4.81
C ALA A 36 14.42 -5.96 4.61
N ARG A 37 14.63 -6.74 5.67
CA ARG A 37 15.31 -8.05 5.60
C ARG A 37 14.27 -9.14 5.42
N VAL A 38 14.23 -9.75 4.24
CA VAL A 38 13.16 -10.67 3.86
C VAL A 38 13.62 -12.12 3.91
N THR A 39 12.86 -12.97 4.60
CA THR A 39 12.99 -14.43 4.50
C THR A 39 11.76 -14.95 3.77
N VAL A 40 11.97 -15.66 2.66
CA VAL A 40 10.92 -16.36 1.91
C VAL A 40 10.90 -17.81 2.34
N LEU A 41 9.74 -18.29 2.75
CA LEU A 41 9.50 -19.69 3.15
C LEU A 41 8.53 -20.32 2.16
N SER A 42 9.01 -21.22 1.34
CA SER A 42 8.21 -21.97 0.37
C SER A 42 9.02 -23.17 -0.14
N PRO A 43 8.40 -24.36 -0.36
CA PRO A 43 9.07 -25.48 -0.99
C PRO A 43 9.63 -25.18 -2.39
N ALA A 44 8.97 -24.28 -3.12
CA ALA A 44 9.38 -23.81 -4.43
C ALA A 44 9.02 -22.33 -4.62
N VAL A 45 9.77 -21.64 -5.47
CA VAL A 45 9.51 -20.25 -5.85
C VAL A 45 9.49 -20.12 -7.37
N ILE A 46 8.72 -19.15 -7.89
CA ILE A 46 8.78 -18.82 -9.32
C ILE A 46 10.13 -18.20 -9.69
N PRO A 47 10.64 -18.35 -10.92
CA PRO A 47 11.95 -17.85 -11.34
C PRO A 47 12.14 -16.34 -11.10
N ALA A 48 11.09 -15.55 -11.24
CA ALA A 48 11.13 -14.10 -10.99
C ALA A 48 11.41 -13.78 -9.51
N LEU A 49 10.86 -14.57 -8.57
CA LEU A 49 11.11 -14.41 -7.14
C LEU A 49 12.54 -14.83 -6.77
N GLU A 50 13.01 -15.94 -7.33
CA GLU A 50 14.38 -16.41 -7.15
C GLU A 50 15.40 -15.37 -7.63
N ALA A 51 15.18 -14.76 -8.80
CA ALA A 51 16.02 -13.70 -9.33
C ALA A 51 16.08 -12.47 -8.40
N VAL A 52 14.94 -12.05 -7.84
CA VAL A 52 14.89 -10.93 -6.90
C VAL A 52 15.64 -11.25 -5.61
N ILE A 53 15.49 -12.45 -5.07
CA ILE A 53 16.20 -12.87 -3.85
C ILE A 53 17.70 -12.91 -4.10
N SER A 54 18.13 -13.49 -5.22
CA SER A 54 19.56 -13.58 -5.59
C SER A 54 20.20 -12.20 -5.81
N GLY A 55 19.43 -11.24 -6.32
CA GLY A 55 19.89 -9.85 -6.54
C GLY A 55 19.88 -8.96 -5.30
N ALA A 56 19.36 -9.43 -4.16
CA ALA A 56 19.11 -8.59 -2.98
C ALA A 56 20.34 -8.35 -2.08
N GLY A 57 21.56 -8.75 -2.47
CA GLY A 57 22.79 -8.44 -1.74
C GLY A 57 22.80 -8.88 -0.27
N GLY A 58 22.11 -9.99 0.06
CA GLY A 58 22.02 -10.50 1.44
C GLY A 58 20.84 -9.98 2.25
N HIS A 59 20.06 -9.02 1.74
CA HIS A 59 18.81 -8.57 2.37
C HIS A 59 17.64 -9.53 2.18
N ALA A 60 17.77 -10.54 1.31
CA ALA A 60 16.79 -11.60 1.14
C ALA A 60 17.45 -12.99 1.21
N ARG A 61 16.67 -13.95 1.68
CA ARG A 61 17.00 -15.37 1.60
C ARG A 61 15.75 -16.18 1.36
N TRP A 62 15.91 -17.31 0.68
CA TRP A 62 14.89 -18.32 0.50
C TRP A 62 15.28 -19.59 1.23
N GLU A 63 14.38 -20.10 2.05
CA GLU A 63 14.45 -21.40 2.67
C GLU A 63 13.44 -22.32 1.96
N ALA A 64 13.95 -23.33 1.24
CA ALA A 64 13.15 -24.23 0.38
C ALA A 64 12.35 -25.24 1.23
N ARG A 65 11.43 -24.77 2.05
CA ARG A 65 10.57 -25.56 2.95
C ARG A 65 9.32 -24.77 3.32
N GLU A 66 8.36 -25.45 3.90
CA GLU A 66 7.21 -24.80 4.51
C GLU A 66 7.58 -24.07 5.81
N LEU A 67 6.70 -23.16 6.22
CA LEU A 67 6.78 -22.46 7.50
C LEU A 67 6.59 -23.45 8.66
N VAL A 68 7.44 -23.35 9.67
CA VAL A 68 7.31 -24.04 10.96
C VAL A 68 7.19 -23.04 12.11
N GLU A 69 6.66 -23.45 13.27
CA GLU A 69 6.43 -22.55 14.42
C GLU A 69 7.71 -21.81 14.85
N ALA A 70 8.87 -22.47 14.80
CA ALA A 70 10.15 -21.86 15.14
C ALA A 70 10.54 -20.64 14.27
N ASP A 71 9.93 -20.47 13.10
CA ASP A 71 10.15 -19.29 12.27
C ASP A 71 9.50 -18.05 12.87
N LEU A 72 8.38 -18.22 13.55
CA LEU A 72 7.67 -17.14 14.24
C LEU A 72 8.37 -16.77 15.56
N ASP A 73 9.07 -17.72 16.21
CA ASP A 73 9.86 -17.48 17.42
C ASP A 73 11.05 -16.53 17.16
N ARG A 74 11.44 -16.36 15.88
CA ARG A 74 12.43 -15.36 15.43
C ARG A 74 11.91 -13.93 15.49
N ARG A 75 10.66 -13.72 15.93
CA ARG A 75 9.97 -12.43 16.09
C ARG A 75 10.00 -11.58 14.82
N PRO A 76 9.39 -12.04 13.72
CA PRO A 76 9.27 -11.22 12.54
C PRO A 76 8.47 -9.95 12.88
N PHE A 77 8.85 -8.83 12.28
CA PHE A 77 8.09 -7.60 12.39
C PHE A 77 6.79 -7.67 11.58
N LEU A 78 6.86 -8.33 10.41
CA LEU A 78 5.76 -8.44 9.48
C LEU A 78 5.79 -9.81 8.80
N VAL A 79 4.61 -10.41 8.61
CA VAL A 79 4.40 -11.66 7.89
C VAL A 79 3.41 -11.43 6.75
N MET A 80 3.83 -11.74 5.51
CA MET A 80 2.98 -11.81 4.33
C MET A 80 2.76 -13.27 3.96
N CYS A 81 1.51 -13.72 3.86
CA CYS A 81 1.18 -15.09 3.46
C CYS A 81 0.37 -15.09 2.16
N SER A 82 0.94 -15.66 1.09
CA SER A 82 0.24 -15.87 -0.19
C SER A 82 -0.40 -17.26 -0.30
N VAL A 83 -0.12 -18.13 0.65
CA VAL A 83 -0.73 -19.46 0.70
C VAL A 83 -2.18 -19.34 1.14
N ARG A 84 -3.10 -19.95 0.35
CA ARG A 84 -4.55 -19.90 0.61
C ARG A 84 -5.03 -21.07 1.46
N ASP A 85 -4.26 -21.43 2.49
CA ASP A 85 -4.64 -22.43 3.49
C ASP A 85 -5.27 -21.72 4.70
N GLU A 86 -6.55 -21.99 4.92
CA GLU A 86 -7.31 -21.37 6.01
C GLU A 86 -6.76 -21.74 7.40
N ALA A 87 -6.35 -22.99 7.59
CA ALA A 87 -5.81 -23.46 8.86
C ALA A 87 -4.47 -22.78 9.18
N LEU A 88 -3.60 -22.65 8.17
CA LEU A 88 -2.37 -21.90 8.28
C LEU A 88 -2.63 -20.42 8.61
N CYS A 89 -3.55 -19.77 7.88
CA CYS A 89 -3.86 -18.36 8.10
C CYS A 89 -4.47 -18.11 9.49
N ALA A 90 -5.33 -19.00 9.98
CA ALA A 90 -5.88 -18.93 11.34
C ALA A 90 -4.79 -19.06 12.42
N ARG A 91 -3.84 -19.98 12.25
CA ARG A 91 -2.69 -20.12 13.15
C ARG A 91 -1.79 -18.89 13.15
N LEU A 92 -1.45 -18.38 11.95
CA LEU A 92 -0.69 -17.15 11.82
C LEU A 92 -1.37 -15.97 12.50
N HIS A 93 -2.70 -15.87 12.36
CA HIS A 93 -3.49 -14.83 13.01
C HIS A 93 -3.44 -14.93 14.54
N ALA A 94 -3.65 -16.14 15.08
CA ALA A 94 -3.55 -16.36 16.53
C ALA A 94 -2.19 -15.98 17.07
N ARG A 95 -1.10 -16.37 16.38
CA ARG A 95 0.28 -16.01 16.73
C ARG A 95 0.53 -14.51 16.58
N SER A 96 -0.04 -13.86 15.56
CA SER A 96 0.12 -12.40 15.39
C SER A 96 -0.48 -11.61 16.55
N LEU A 97 -1.59 -12.08 17.12
CA LEU A 97 -2.22 -11.45 18.28
C LEU A 97 -1.42 -11.65 19.57
N SER A 98 -0.78 -12.80 19.75
CA SER A 98 0.04 -13.08 20.94
C SER A 98 1.42 -12.45 20.87
N ASP A 99 2.06 -12.46 19.70
CA ASP A 99 3.47 -12.08 19.53
C ASP A 99 3.64 -10.65 19.03
N GLY A 100 2.56 -10.02 18.53
CA GLY A 100 2.52 -8.61 18.15
C GLY A 100 3.10 -8.32 16.74
N PHE A 101 3.33 -9.31 15.89
CA PHE A 101 3.76 -9.05 14.51
C PHE A 101 2.57 -8.67 13.62
N LEU A 102 2.85 -7.89 12.57
CA LEU A 102 1.86 -7.52 11.57
C LEU A 102 1.63 -8.67 10.58
N LEU A 103 0.37 -8.99 10.30
CA LEU A 103 0.00 -10.08 9.39
C LEU A 103 -0.87 -9.59 8.23
N CYS A 104 -0.52 -10.01 7.01
CA CYS A 104 -1.38 -9.90 5.84
C CYS A 104 -1.46 -11.24 5.10
N THR A 105 -2.65 -11.79 5.00
CA THR A 105 -2.96 -12.99 4.23
C THR A 105 -3.67 -12.59 2.94
N ILE A 106 -3.16 -13.06 1.81
CA ILE A 106 -3.71 -12.69 0.49
C ILE A 106 -5.10 -13.31 0.31
N ASP A 107 -6.05 -12.49 -0.15
CA ASP A 107 -7.46 -12.86 -0.40
C ASP A 107 -8.23 -13.37 0.84
N GLN A 108 -7.69 -13.23 2.04
CA GLN A 108 -8.30 -13.66 3.30
C GLN A 108 -8.30 -12.53 4.35
N PRO A 109 -9.03 -11.43 4.12
CA PRO A 109 -8.96 -10.20 4.91
C PRO A 109 -9.33 -10.37 6.40
N ARG A 110 -10.08 -11.42 6.75
CA ARG A 110 -10.46 -11.71 8.15
C ARG A 110 -9.26 -12.03 9.05
N TRP A 111 -8.14 -12.47 8.48
CA TRP A 111 -6.91 -12.81 9.19
C TRP A 111 -5.88 -11.70 9.20
N CYS A 112 -6.16 -10.59 8.50
CA CYS A 112 -5.20 -9.50 8.34
C CYS A 112 -5.24 -8.49 9.48
N SER A 113 -4.09 -8.06 9.96
CA SER A 113 -3.94 -6.89 10.84
C SER A 113 -3.81 -5.58 10.08
N PHE A 114 -3.53 -5.63 8.78
CA PHE A 114 -3.48 -4.47 7.89
C PHE A 114 -3.90 -4.83 6.46
N THR A 115 -4.18 -3.83 5.64
CA THR A 115 -4.56 -4.01 4.23
C THR A 115 -3.51 -3.41 3.30
N ASN A 116 -3.32 -4.05 2.14
CA ASN A 116 -2.49 -3.46 1.09
C ASN A 116 -3.25 -2.33 0.40
N LEU A 117 -2.53 -1.24 0.15
CA LEU A 117 -3.02 -0.09 -0.61
C LEU A 117 -2.63 -0.22 -2.10
N ALA A 118 -3.33 0.49 -2.97
CA ALA A 118 -2.86 0.71 -4.33
C ALA A 118 -1.79 1.81 -4.29
N VAL A 119 -0.52 1.43 -4.47
CA VAL A 119 0.63 2.30 -4.26
C VAL A 119 1.35 2.57 -5.58
N ALA A 120 1.84 3.80 -5.75
CA ALA A 120 2.81 4.17 -6.76
C ALA A 120 3.82 5.18 -6.19
N ASP A 121 5.07 5.04 -6.60
CA ASP A 121 6.16 5.96 -6.27
C ASP A 121 6.31 6.98 -7.39
N VAL A 122 6.32 8.27 -7.05
CA VAL A 122 6.46 9.38 -8.00
C VAL A 122 7.53 10.35 -7.47
N GLY A 123 8.77 10.06 -7.74
CA GLY A 123 9.91 10.76 -7.13
C GLY A 123 9.97 10.49 -5.62
N GLU A 124 10.01 11.57 -4.84
CA GLU A 124 10.04 11.50 -3.36
C GLU A 124 8.63 11.35 -2.74
N VAL A 125 7.59 11.27 -3.58
CA VAL A 125 6.20 11.17 -3.12
C VAL A 125 5.65 9.77 -3.36
N VAL A 126 4.97 9.23 -2.36
CA VAL A 126 4.22 7.98 -2.47
C VAL A 126 2.72 8.29 -2.56
N VAL A 127 2.08 7.86 -3.65
CA VAL A 127 0.63 7.87 -3.81
C VAL A 127 0.08 6.54 -3.33
N ALA A 128 -0.77 6.55 -2.31
CA ALA A 128 -1.35 5.35 -1.72
C ALA A 128 -2.86 5.50 -1.53
N LEU A 129 -3.64 4.63 -2.16
CA LEU A 129 -5.11 4.68 -2.13
C LEU A 129 -5.68 3.41 -1.49
N GLY A 130 -6.66 3.58 -0.61
CA GLY A 130 -7.32 2.50 0.10
C GLY A 130 -8.84 2.61 0.07
N SER A 131 -9.54 1.48 0.00
CA SER A 131 -11.01 1.39 0.09
C SER A 131 -11.47 0.43 1.19
N GLY A 132 -10.57 0.02 2.09
CA GLY A 132 -10.88 -1.03 3.07
C GLY A 132 -11.23 -2.39 2.43
N GLY A 133 -10.75 -2.63 1.20
CA GLY A 133 -10.98 -3.87 0.44
C GLY A 133 -12.22 -3.87 -0.45
N SER A 134 -13.05 -2.80 -0.45
CA SER A 134 -14.32 -2.79 -1.20
C SER A 134 -14.18 -2.59 -2.71
N ALA A 135 -13.12 -1.92 -3.19
CA ALA A 135 -12.99 -1.54 -4.59
C ALA A 135 -11.55 -1.54 -5.12
N PRO A 136 -10.81 -2.67 -5.08
CA PRO A 136 -9.38 -2.70 -5.44
C PRO A 136 -9.12 -2.33 -6.90
N GLY A 137 -10.02 -2.69 -7.82
CA GLY A 137 -9.91 -2.34 -9.24
C GLY A 137 -10.04 -0.85 -9.50
N LEU A 138 -11.00 -0.18 -8.83
CA LEU A 138 -11.16 1.26 -8.88
C LEU A 138 -9.92 1.99 -8.39
N LEU A 139 -9.36 1.55 -7.26
CA LEU A 139 -8.19 2.21 -6.68
C LEU A 139 -6.95 2.09 -7.55
N ARG A 140 -6.76 0.96 -8.21
CA ARG A 140 -5.67 0.81 -9.19
C ARG A 140 -5.81 1.79 -10.34
N ARG A 141 -7.03 1.91 -10.89
CA ARG A 141 -7.30 2.86 -11.97
C ARG A 141 -7.07 4.30 -11.52
N LEU A 142 -7.64 4.71 -10.39
CA LEU A 142 -7.44 6.07 -9.85
C LEU A 142 -5.97 6.37 -9.56
N ARG A 143 -5.22 5.43 -9.01
CA ARG A 143 -3.78 5.58 -8.82
C ARG A 143 -3.06 5.84 -10.14
N ASP A 144 -3.34 5.04 -11.16
CA ASP A 144 -2.67 5.16 -12.47
C ASP A 144 -3.02 6.49 -13.15
N ASP A 145 -4.27 6.92 -13.09
CA ASP A 145 -4.72 8.20 -13.63
C ASP A 145 -4.12 9.41 -12.87
N LEU A 146 -4.02 9.33 -11.54
CA LEU A 146 -3.34 10.35 -10.71
C LEU A 146 -1.85 10.46 -11.07
N VAL A 147 -1.16 9.33 -11.16
CA VAL A 147 0.27 9.30 -11.52
C VAL A 147 0.49 9.88 -12.91
N ALA A 148 -0.34 9.52 -13.88
CA ALA A 148 -0.29 10.09 -15.23
C ALA A 148 -0.53 11.60 -15.22
N GLY A 149 -1.47 12.09 -14.41
CA GLY A 149 -1.79 13.52 -14.27
C GLY A 149 -0.67 14.36 -13.63
N LEU A 150 0.18 13.77 -12.79
CA LEU A 150 1.31 14.48 -12.19
C LEU A 150 2.41 14.85 -13.19
N GLY A 151 2.49 14.14 -14.32
CA GLY A 151 3.41 14.44 -15.41
C GLY A 151 4.88 14.16 -15.11
N GLY A 152 5.71 14.17 -16.17
CA GLY A 152 7.11 13.76 -16.12
C GLY A 152 8.04 14.67 -15.29
N SER A 153 7.68 15.92 -15.09
CA SER A 153 8.47 16.89 -14.31
C SER A 153 8.27 16.78 -12.80
N PHE A 154 7.18 16.16 -12.37
CA PHE A 154 6.83 16.09 -10.95
C PHE A 154 7.90 15.40 -10.07
N PRO A 155 8.53 14.28 -10.48
CA PRO A 155 9.62 13.67 -9.70
C PRO A 155 10.82 14.62 -9.47
N SER A 156 11.16 15.45 -10.46
CA SER A 156 12.23 16.45 -10.31
C SER A 156 11.82 17.59 -9.38
N PHE A 157 10.54 17.99 -9.46
CA PHE A 157 9.97 19.01 -8.56
C PHE A 157 9.96 18.54 -7.11
N THR A 158 9.56 17.29 -6.84
CA THR A 158 9.56 16.75 -5.46
C THR A 158 10.97 16.70 -4.87
N ARG A 159 11.98 16.36 -5.69
CA ARG A 159 13.39 16.41 -5.28
C ARG A 159 13.83 17.83 -4.96
N TYR A 160 13.48 18.80 -5.81
CA TYR A 160 13.77 20.22 -5.57
C TYR A 160 13.20 20.67 -4.20
N VAL A 161 11.94 20.34 -3.90
CA VAL A 161 11.33 20.67 -2.60
C VAL A 161 12.06 20.00 -1.43
N GLY A 162 12.48 18.75 -1.61
CA GLY A 162 13.30 18.01 -0.64
C GLY A 162 14.64 18.71 -0.37
N ASP A 163 15.33 19.16 -1.42
CA ASP A 163 16.60 19.90 -1.33
C ASP A 163 16.43 21.25 -0.63
N VAL A 164 15.34 21.99 -0.93
CA VAL A 164 15.00 23.24 -0.25
C VAL A 164 14.83 22.98 1.25
N ARG A 165 14.04 21.97 1.60
CA ARG A 165 13.82 21.58 3.00
C ARG A 165 15.13 21.20 3.73
N ALA A 166 16.02 20.46 3.06
CA ALA A 166 17.28 19.99 3.65
C ALA A 166 18.29 21.13 3.88
N LYS A 167 18.31 22.15 3.00
CA LYS A 167 19.22 23.28 3.06
C LYS A 167 18.75 24.43 3.96
N ALA A 168 17.45 24.49 4.26
CA ALA A 168 16.87 25.53 5.12
C ALA A 168 17.24 25.33 6.59
N SER A 169 17.42 26.45 7.33
CA SER A 169 17.58 26.41 8.77
C SER A 169 16.34 25.82 9.47
N PRO A 170 16.48 25.24 10.66
CA PRO A 170 15.33 24.67 11.38
C PRO A 170 14.17 25.64 11.51
N GLU A 171 14.45 26.92 11.79
CA GLU A 171 13.46 27.99 12.00
C GLU A 171 12.80 28.43 10.70
N GLY A 172 13.58 28.58 9.60
CA GLY A 172 13.10 29.03 8.29
C GLY A 172 12.57 27.90 7.38
N ARG A 173 12.63 26.65 7.82
CA ARG A 173 12.29 25.48 6.99
C ARG A 173 10.86 25.49 6.47
N ARG A 174 9.92 25.89 7.31
CA ARG A 174 8.50 25.95 6.95
C ARG A 174 8.26 26.98 5.85
N ASP A 175 8.83 28.17 6.01
CA ASP A 175 8.63 29.28 5.07
C ASP A 175 9.33 28.99 3.74
N ALA A 176 10.53 28.45 3.77
CA ALA A 176 11.26 28.05 2.54
C ALA A 176 10.49 26.98 1.75
N VAL A 177 9.89 26.00 2.41
CA VAL A 177 9.06 25.00 1.74
C VAL A 177 7.76 25.63 1.21
N ALA A 178 7.10 26.50 1.98
CA ALA A 178 5.89 27.20 1.53
C ALA A 178 6.15 28.04 0.28
N GLU A 179 7.29 28.74 0.22
CA GLU A 179 7.72 29.50 -0.96
C GLU A 179 7.98 28.56 -2.16
N ALA A 180 8.70 27.46 -1.93
CA ALA A 180 9.03 26.50 -3.00
C ALA A 180 7.82 25.83 -3.65
N ILE A 181 6.72 25.67 -2.91
CA ILE A 181 5.47 25.10 -3.43
C ILE A 181 4.43 26.17 -3.79
N SER A 182 4.79 27.45 -3.68
CA SER A 182 3.91 28.57 -4.04
C SER A 182 3.46 28.46 -5.49
N GLY A 183 2.15 28.51 -5.71
CA GLY A 183 1.56 28.31 -7.05
C GLY A 183 1.44 26.84 -7.50
N LEU A 184 1.88 25.85 -6.70
CA LEU A 184 1.56 24.46 -6.99
C LEU A 184 0.05 24.24 -6.88
N ARG A 185 -0.56 23.78 -7.97
CA ARG A 185 -2.00 23.50 -8.04
C ARG A 185 -2.24 22.17 -8.73
N LEU A 186 -3.05 21.35 -8.13
CA LEU A 186 -3.54 20.10 -8.72
C LEU A 186 -5.04 20.28 -9.03
N GLU A 187 -5.38 20.16 -10.31
CA GLU A 187 -6.78 20.16 -10.76
C GLU A 187 -7.16 18.74 -11.20
N ILE A 188 -8.28 18.25 -10.71
CA ILE A 188 -8.75 16.90 -11.01
C ILE A 188 -10.21 16.97 -11.46
N THR A 189 -10.48 16.44 -12.66
CA THR A 189 -11.85 16.21 -13.13
C THR A 189 -12.13 14.72 -13.19
N VAL A 190 -13.22 14.29 -12.55
CA VAL A 190 -13.64 12.89 -12.54
C VAL A 190 -14.81 12.68 -13.48
N HIS A 191 -14.60 11.86 -14.52
CA HIS A 191 -15.66 11.45 -15.45
C HIS A 191 -16.18 10.07 -15.02
N LEU A 192 -17.37 10.03 -14.45
CA LEU A 192 -18.02 8.78 -14.06
C LEU A 192 -18.66 8.11 -15.28
N PRO A 193 -18.71 6.76 -15.35
CA PRO A 193 -19.39 6.04 -16.41
C PRO A 193 -20.86 6.47 -16.52
N SER A 194 -21.37 6.64 -17.75
CA SER A 194 -22.79 6.86 -17.96
C SER A 194 -23.61 5.70 -17.35
N GLN A 195 -24.82 5.98 -16.89
CA GLN A 195 -25.75 4.97 -16.33
C GLN A 195 -25.25 4.23 -15.08
N TRP A 196 -24.21 4.72 -14.38
CA TRP A 196 -23.75 4.04 -13.16
C TRP A 196 -24.81 4.06 -12.05
N ARG A 197 -25.63 5.13 -11.98
CA ARG A 197 -26.72 5.26 -11.00
C ARG A 197 -27.82 4.23 -11.23
N GLU A 198 -28.24 4.08 -12.48
CA GLU A 198 -29.27 3.10 -12.88
C GLU A 198 -28.82 1.67 -12.61
N ARG A 199 -27.54 1.39 -12.95
CA ARG A 199 -26.93 0.08 -12.66
C ARG A 199 -26.86 -0.19 -11.17
N TRP A 200 -26.48 0.80 -10.37
CA TRP A 200 -26.40 0.63 -8.92
C TRP A 200 -27.80 0.46 -8.30
N LYS A 201 -28.79 1.25 -8.74
CA LYS A 201 -30.18 1.12 -8.29
C LYS A 201 -30.76 -0.26 -8.62
N ALA A 202 -30.46 -0.81 -9.79
CA ALA A 202 -30.87 -2.16 -10.15
C ALA A 202 -30.17 -3.26 -9.33
N LEU A 203 -28.89 -3.04 -8.99
CA LEU A 203 -28.09 -4.00 -8.23
C LEU A 203 -28.42 -4.00 -6.74
N SER A 204 -28.72 -2.84 -6.14
CA SER A 204 -28.96 -2.67 -4.70
C SER A 204 -29.85 -1.44 -4.46
N PRO A 205 -31.18 -1.55 -4.62
CA PRO A 205 -32.10 -0.40 -4.47
C PRO A 205 -31.99 0.30 -3.12
N ALA A 206 -32.04 -0.47 -2.02
CA ALA A 206 -31.90 0.08 -0.66
C ALA A 206 -30.53 0.70 -0.40
N GLY A 207 -29.45 0.10 -0.94
CA GLY A 207 -28.09 0.64 -0.85
C GLY A 207 -27.93 1.94 -1.64
N TYR A 208 -28.60 2.05 -2.78
CA TYR A 208 -28.60 3.28 -3.58
C TYR A 208 -29.29 4.44 -2.82
N GLU A 209 -30.47 4.20 -2.26
CA GLU A 209 -31.22 5.22 -1.49
C GLU A 209 -30.43 5.71 -0.28
N SER A 210 -29.88 4.80 0.52
CA SER A 210 -29.06 5.17 1.68
C SER A 210 -27.76 5.89 1.30
N GLY A 211 -27.14 5.49 0.20
CA GLY A 211 -25.87 6.07 -0.28
C GLY A 211 -26.03 7.50 -0.80
N VAL A 212 -27.12 7.80 -1.48
CA VAL A 212 -27.39 9.16 -2.01
C VAL A 212 -27.67 10.17 -0.88
N HIS A 213 -28.30 9.73 0.20
CA HIS A 213 -28.60 10.59 1.35
C HIS A 213 -27.42 10.82 2.30
N SER A 214 -26.39 9.99 2.24
CA SER A 214 -25.22 10.07 3.15
C SER A 214 -24.03 10.87 2.59
N LEU A 215 -24.11 11.38 1.38
CA LEU A 215 -23.06 12.23 0.83
C LEU A 215 -23.05 13.57 1.58
N PRO A 216 -21.88 14.03 2.12
CA PRO A 216 -21.78 15.39 2.61
C PRO A 216 -22.14 16.33 1.46
N GLN A 217 -23.02 17.27 1.70
CA GLN A 217 -23.25 18.36 0.76
C GLN A 217 -21.92 19.11 0.64
N VAL A 218 -21.27 18.99 -0.50
CA VAL A 218 -20.18 19.89 -0.85
C VAL A 218 -20.88 21.25 -1.05
N HIS A 219 -20.79 22.10 -0.04
CA HIS A 219 -21.12 23.50 -0.20
C HIS A 219 -20.07 24.06 -1.14
N ASP A 220 -20.44 24.30 -2.39
CA ASP A 220 -19.77 25.24 -3.25
C ASP A 220 -19.92 26.61 -2.57
N GLU A 221 -18.99 26.98 -1.69
CA GLU A 221 -18.86 28.38 -1.32
C GLU A 221 -18.40 29.12 -2.58
N PRO A 222 -19.19 30.09 -3.07
CA PRO A 222 -18.71 30.93 -4.15
C PRO A 222 -17.52 31.72 -3.62
N ASP A 223 -16.39 31.63 -4.33
CA ASP A 223 -15.23 32.49 -4.12
C ASP A 223 -15.72 33.94 -4.02
N GLY A 224 -15.79 34.43 -2.80
CA GLY A 224 -16.04 35.83 -2.51
C GLY A 224 -14.76 36.63 -2.71
N GLY A 225 -14.78 37.50 -3.71
CA GLY A 225 -14.05 38.71 -4.01
C GLY A 225 -12.58 38.89 -3.58
#